data_2ae7392b0cba0699c9f94cdc399cde85
#
_entry.id   2ae7392b0cba0699c9f94cdc399cde85
#
_cell.length_a   1.000
_cell.length_b   1.000
_cell.length_c   1.000
_cell.angle_alpha   90.00
_cell.angle_beta   90.00
_cell.angle_gamma   90.00
#
_symmetry.space_group_name_H-M   'P 1'
#
loop_
_entity.id
_entity.type
_entity.pdbx_description
1 polymer ?
#
loop_
_entity_poly.entity_id
_entity_poly.type
_entity_poly.pdbx_seq_one_letter_code
_entity_poly.pdbx_strand_id
1 'polypeptide(L)'
;GHASLVAGKKGMAGAAILSSKACMRTGVGKLTLHTQECNALAITTSIPEVVLDIEHKTDFFCRTFDATPFDAMAIGPGIGTDESTAQAFIEQIRLSKSHTIIDADAINILGSHRGWIQQLPHECILTPHKKELFGLISSTRNCYEELERTRELSIKQNIYIVIKGAYSAITTPEG
;
A
#
# COMPACT_ATOMS: atom_id res chain seq x y z
N GLY A 1 13.27 6.47 -12.40
CA GLY A 1 13.31 6.09 -10.99
C GLY A 1 13.18 4.59 -10.79
N HIS A 2 13.50 4.14 -9.60
CA HIS A 2 13.39 2.76 -9.18
C HIS A 2 12.33 2.63 -8.08
N ALA A 3 11.23 1.95 -8.36
CA ALA A 3 10.16 1.73 -7.40
C ALA A 3 10.24 0.32 -6.77
N SER A 4 9.79 0.19 -5.54
CA SER A 4 9.47 -1.09 -4.89
C SER A 4 7.96 -1.26 -4.75
N LEU A 5 7.49 -2.48 -4.86
CA LEU A 5 6.09 -2.86 -4.64
C LEU A 5 6.04 -4.11 -3.76
N VAL A 6 5.25 -4.07 -2.70
CA VAL A 6 4.94 -5.24 -1.87
C VAL A 6 3.51 -5.66 -2.16
N ALA A 7 3.33 -6.79 -2.83
CA ALA A 7 2.02 -7.24 -3.26
C ALA A 7 1.91 -8.77 -3.43
N GLY A 8 0.74 -9.31 -3.22
CA GLY A 8 0.39 -10.67 -3.57
C GLY A 8 0.86 -11.72 -2.58
N LYS A 9 0.04 -12.12 -1.61
CA LYS A 9 0.23 -13.37 -0.87
C LYS A 9 -0.15 -14.58 -1.73
N LYS A 10 0.07 -15.79 -1.23
CA LYS A 10 -0.40 -17.03 -1.89
C LYS A 10 -1.88 -16.95 -2.23
N GLY A 11 -2.21 -17.25 -3.49
CA GLY A 11 -3.55 -17.13 -4.04
C GLY A 11 -3.94 -15.71 -4.50
N MET A 12 -3.07 -14.71 -4.32
CA MET A 12 -3.31 -13.31 -4.70
C MET A 12 -2.30 -12.78 -5.73
N ALA A 13 -1.72 -13.67 -6.55
CA ALA A 13 -0.80 -13.28 -7.63
C ALA A 13 -1.39 -12.23 -8.59
N GLY A 14 -2.71 -12.26 -8.81
CA GLY A 14 -3.41 -11.30 -9.65
C GLY A 14 -3.26 -9.85 -9.16
N ALA A 15 -3.30 -9.61 -7.85
CA ALA A 15 -3.10 -8.29 -7.27
C ALA A 15 -1.67 -7.78 -7.56
N ALA A 16 -0.66 -8.63 -7.38
CA ALA A 16 0.73 -8.32 -7.71
C ALA A 16 0.92 -8.02 -9.21
N ILE A 17 0.31 -8.82 -10.09
CA ILE A 17 0.39 -8.64 -11.53
C ILE A 17 -0.26 -7.31 -11.97
N LEU A 18 -1.46 -7.02 -11.50
CA LEU A 18 -2.19 -5.80 -11.89
C LEU A 18 -1.49 -4.53 -11.42
N SER A 19 -1.06 -4.49 -10.16
CA SER A 19 -0.35 -3.32 -9.62
C SER A 19 1.02 -3.13 -10.27
N SER A 20 1.77 -4.22 -10.55
CA SER A 20 3.03 -4.14 -11.28
C SER A 20 2.83 -3.64 -12.71
N LYS A 21 1.83 -4.16 -13.44
CA LYS A 21 1.50 -3.67 -14.80
C LYS A 21 1.13 -2.19 -14.79
N ALA A 22 0.34 -1.75 -13.81
CA ALA A 22 -0.01 -0.34 -13.69
C ALA A 22 1.24 0.52 -13.48
N CYS A 23 2.12 0.13 -12.54
CA CYS A 23 3.37 0.84 -12.27
C CYS A 23 4.29 0.89 -13.51
N MET A 24 4.49 -0.23 -14.20
CA MET A 24 5.33 -0.25 -15.42
C MET A 24 4.76 0.64 -16.53
N ARG A 25 3.43 0.65 -16.72
CA ARG A 25 2.77 1.48 -17.74
C ARG A 25 2.80 2.98 -17.46
N THR A 26 3.03 3.41 -16.22
CA THR A 26 3.24 4.84 -15.90
C THR A 26 4.65 5.33 -16.23
N GLY A 27 5.54 4.45 -16.72
CA GLY A 27 6.87 4.84 -17.18
C GLY A 27 7.95 4.77 -16.10
N VAL A 28 7.76 3.96 -15.04
CA VAL A 28 8.84 3.71 -14.08
C VAL A 28 10.05 3.06 -14.77
N GLY A 29 11.26 3.51 -14.45
CA GLY A 29 12.47 2.98 -15.08
C GLY A 29 12.78 1.55 -14.63
N LYS A 30 12.52 1.22 -13.36
CA LYS A 30 12.72 -0.12 -12.80
C LYS A 30 11.69 -0.36 -11.69
N LEU A 31 11.13 -1.56 -11.67
CA LEU A 31 10.26 -2.04 -10.58
C LEU A 31 10.84 -3.29 -9.95
N THR A 32 11.00 -3.27 -8.63
CA THR A 32 11.25 -4.48 -7.83
C THR A 32 9.98 -4.84 -7.08
N LEU A 33 9.47 -6.04 -7.33
CA LEU A 33 8.28 -6.58 -6.68
C LEU A 33 8.70 -7.57 -5.59
N HIS A 34 8.39 -7.24 -4.34
CA HIS A 34 8.49 -8.15 -3.21
C HIS A 34 7.24 -9.00 -3.13
N THR A 35 7.40 -10.32 -3.27
CA THR A 35 6.29 -11.28 -3.33
C THR A 35 6.73 -12.69 -2.94
N GLN A 36 5.76 -13.58 -2.73
CA GLN A 36 6.04 -14.97 -2.36
C GLN A 36 6.50 -15.81 -3.54
N GLU A 37 7.34 -16.81 -3.27
CA GLU A 37 7.91 -17.73 -4.26
C GLU A 37 6.83 -18.40 -5.15
N CYS A 38 5.70 -18.76 -4.57
CA CYS A 38 4.59 -19.41 -5.30
C CYS A 38 3.99 -18.53 -6.41
N ASN A 39 4.20 -17.21 -6.39
CA ASN A 39 3.71 -16.27 -7.40
C ASN A 39 4.72 -16.02 -8.54
N ALA A 40 5.99 -16.40 -8.35
CA ALA A 40 7.09 -16.02 -9.25
C ALA A 40 6.85 -16.40 -10.71
N LEU A 41 6.44 -17.64 -10.97
CA LEU A 41 6.18 -18.11 -12.34
C LEU A 41 5.06 -17.33 -13.03
N ALA A 42 3.96 -17.08 -12.33
CA ALA A 42 2.82 -16.33 -12.87
C ALA A 42 3.22 -14.88 -13.21
N ILE A 43 4.02 -14.27 -12.34
CA ILE A 43 4.47 -12.88 -12.51
C ILE A 43 5.46 -12.79 -13.68
N THR A 44 6.52 -13.61 -13.70
CA THR A 44 7.53 -13.58 -14.77
C THR A 44 6.96 -13.90 -16.14
N THR A 45 5.95 -14.76 -16.20
CA THR A 45 5.22 -15.03 -17.45
C THR A 45 4.38 -13.82 -17.90
N SER A 46 3.79 -13.09 -16.94
CA SER A 46 2.87 -11.99 -17.25
C SER A 46 3.57 -10.65 -17.45
N ILE A 47 4.72 -10.42 -16.78
CA ILE A 47 5.45 -9.17 -16.76
C ILE A 47 6.96 -9.47 -16.61
N PRO A 48 7.64 -9.89 -17.67
CA PRO A 48 9.05 -10.30 -17.62
C PRO A 48 10.00 -9.15 -17.26
N GLU A 49 9.56 -7.89 -17.36
CA GLU A 49 10.37 -6.70 -17.07
C GLU A 49 10.54 -6.42 -15.57
N VAL A 50 9.71 -7.04 -14.72
CA VAL A 50 9.74 -6.80 -13.28
C VAL A 50 10.83 -7.65 -12.61
N VAL A 51 11.62 -7.01 -11.76
CA VAL A 51 12.58 -7.69 -10.90
C VAL A 51 11.87 -8.24 -9.68
N LEU A 52 12.09 -9.51 -9.35
CA LEU A 52 11.48 -10.13 -8.17
C LEU A 52 12.46 -10.14 -6.98
N ASP A 53 11.98 -9.68 -5.83
CA ASP A 53 12.53 -9.97 -4.51
C ASP A 53 11.62 -11.02 -3.86
N ILE A 54 12.10 -12.26 -3.85
CA ILE A 54 11.28 -13.42 -3.49
C ILE A 54 11.38 -13.71 -2.00
N GLU A 55 10.22 -13.78 -1.35
CA GLU A 55 10.11 -14.28 0.01
C GLU A 55 9.89 -15.79 -0.01
N HIS A 56 10.89 -16.52 0.50
CA HIS A 56 10.87 -17.98 0.56
C HIS A 56 10.24 -18.49 1.85
N LYS A 57 9.66 -19.68 1.80
CA LYS A 57 9.15 -20.43 2.96
C LYS A 57 7.92 -19.86 3.66
N THR A 58 7.31 -18.81 3.13
CA THR A 58 6.08 -18.23 3.66
C THR A 58 5.06 -18.01 2.56
N ASP A 59 3.80 -18.04 2.94
CA ASP A 59 2.66 -17.83 2.03
C ASP A 59 2.16 -16.39 2.03
N PHE A 60 2.78 -15.51 2.85
CA PHE A 60 2.37 -14.12 3.08
C PHE A 60 3.59 -13.24 3.40
N PHE A 61 3.43 -11.92 3.28
CA PHE A 61 4.47 -10.95 3.61
C PHE A 61 4.77 -10.96 5.11
N CYS A 62 6.00 -11.28 5.48
CA CYS A 62 6.45 -11.30 6.88
C CYS A 62 7.91 -10.88 7.08
N ARG A 63 8.61 -10.48 6.01
CA ARG A 63 10.02 -10.04 6.05
C ARG A 63 10.16 -8.61 5.54
N THR A 64 10.78 -7.75 6.33
CA THR A 64 11.20 -6.43 5.87
C THR A 64 12.42 -6.50 4.95
N PHE A 65 12.61 -5.47 4.14
CA PHE A 65 13.75 -5.32 3.25
C PHE A 65 14.32 -3.90 3.32
N ASP A 66 15.53 -3.72 2.86
CA ASP A 66 16.14 -2.39 2.76
C ASP A 66 15.45 -1.56 1.68
N ALA A 67 14.76 -0.49 2.10
CA ALA A 67 14.06 0.42 1.21
C ALA A 67 14.97 1.55 0.66
N THR A 68 16.22 1.64 1.09
CA THR A 68 17.14 2.73 0.72
C THR A 68 17.40 2.87 -0.78
N PRO A 69 17.45 1.77 -1.59
CA PRO A 69 17.69 1.87 -3.03
C PRO A 69 16.50 2.38 -3.84
N PHE A 70 15.32 2.58 -3.23
CA PHE A 70 14.10 2.90 -3.96
C PHE A 70 13.70 4.37 -3.80
N ASP A 71 13.31 5.00 -4.91
CA ASP A 71 12.77 6.36 -4.93
C ASP A 71 11.33 6.40 -4.39
N ALA A 72 10.57 5.31 -4.60
CA ALA A 72 9.20 5.17 -4.11
C ALA A 72 8.90 3.73 -3.73
N MET A 73 8.00 3.55 -2.76
CA MET A 73 7.49 2.26 -2.32
C MET A 73 5.97 2.26 -2.35
N ALA A 74 5.38 1.20 -2.89
CA ALA A 74 3.95 0.92 -2.74
C ALA A 74 3.76 -0.40 -1.98
N ILE A 75 2.78 -0.47 -1.08
CA ILE A 75 2.53 -1.65 -0.26
C ILE A 75 1.03 -1.85 -0.05
N GLY A 76 0.57 -3.10 -0.17
CA GLY A 76 -0.77 -3.48 0.26
C GLY A 76 -1.57 -4.37 -0.67
N PRO A 77 -1.51 -4.27 -2.00
CA PRO A 77 -2.39 -5.06 -2.85
C PRO A 77 -2.22 -6.57 -2.65
N GLY A 78 -3.23 -7.21 -2.01
CA GLY A 78 -3.28 -8.64 -1.79
C GLY A 78 -2.21 -9.23 -0.87
N ILE A 79 -1.69 -8.48 0.09
CA ILE A 79 -0.71 -9.00 1.07
C ILE A 79 -1.37 -9.80 2.21
N GLY A 80 -2.69 -9.63 2.40
CA GLY A 80 -3.43 -10.18 3.54
C GLY A 80 -3.38 -9.28 4.77
N THR A 81 -4.14 -9.69 5.80
CA THR A 81 -4.29 -8.92 7.04
C THR A 81 -3.96 -9.75 8.28
N ASP A 82 -3.20 -10.85 8.10
CA ASP A 82 -2.74 -11.69 9.21
C ASP A 82 -1.81 -10.88 10.13
N GLU A 83 -1.79 -11.20 11.43
CA GLU A 83 -1.02 -10.43 12.42
C GLU A 83 0.48 -10.33 12.09
N SER A 84 1.08 -11.41 11.58
CA SER A 84 2.48 -11.41 11.15
C SER A 84 2.73 -10.48 9.95
N THR A 85 1.77 -10.40 9.00
CA THR A 85 1.80 -9.44 7.90
C THR A 85 1.65 -8.02 8.42
N ALA A 86 0.75 -7.81 9.40
CA ALA A 86 0.55 -6.49 10.00
C ALA A 86 1.82 -5.98 10.69
N GLN A 87 2.51 -6.84 11.45
CA GLN A 87 3.78 -6.49 12.09
C GLN A 87 4.87 -6.18 11.06
N ALA A 88 5.05 -7.02 10.03
CA ALA A 88 6.00 -6.76 8.96
C ALA A 88 5.69 -5.46 8.20
N PHE A 89 4.41 -5.17 7.95
CA PHE A 89 3.97 -3.93 7.33
C PHE A 89 4.41 -2.70 8.14
N ILE A 90 4.08 -2.65 9.43
CA ILE A 90 4.40 -1.45 10.22
C ILE A 90 5.91 -1.29 10.43
N GLU A 91 6.66 -2.38 10.53
CA GLU A 91 8.11 -2.34 10.58
C GLU A 91 8.70 -1.84 9.26
N GLN A 92 8.20 -2.32 8.11
CA GLN A 92 8.62 -1.83 6.80
C GLN A 92 8.34 -0.33 6.62
N ILE A 93 7.19 0.14 7.09
CA ILE A 93 6.83 1.56 7.06
C ILE A 93 7.82 2.40 7.87
N ARG A 94 8.22 1.95 9.06
CA ARG A 94 9.22 2.64 9.90
C ARG A 94 10.61 2.71 9.27
N LEU A 95 10.96 1.71 8.47
CA LEU A 95 12.25 1.64 7.76
C LEU A 95 12.25 2.48 6.47
N SER A 96 11.08 2.79 5.92
CA SER A 96 10.97 3.49 4.66
C SER A 96 11.37 4.96 4.80
N LYS A 97 12.24 5.42 3.89
CA LYS A 97 12.58 6.83 3.71
C LYS A 97 12.15 7.36 2.34
N SER A 98 11.56 6.50 1.52
CA SER A 98 11.07 6.84 0.19
C SER A 98 9.62 7.32 0.23
N HIS A 99 9.17 7.95 -0.86
CA HIS A 99 7.74 8.26 -1.04
C HIS A 99 6.92 6.99 -0.95
N THR A 100 5.94 6.95 -0.06
CA THR A 100 5.22 5.71 0.27
C THR A 100 3.75 5.81 -0.13
N ILE A 101 3.26 4.78 -0.84
CA ILE A 101 1.85 4.60 -1.21
C ILE A 101 1.32 3.37 -0.47
N ILE A 102 0.18 3.52 0.19
CA ILE A 102 -0.47 2.49 0.99
C ILE A 102 -1.86 2.23 0.41
N ASP A 103 -2.14 0.98 0.02
CA ASP A 103 -3.42 0.59 -0.61
C ASP A 103 -3.96 -0.71 -0.03
N ALA A 104 -5.22 -0.99 -0.29
CA ALA A 104 -5.89 -2.28 -0.10
C ALA A 104 -5.68 -2.88 1.31
N ASP A 105 -5.10 -4.09 1.42
CA ASP A 105 -4.95 -4.79 2.70
C ASP A 105 -4.11 -4.01 3.71
N ALA A 106 -3.14 -3.21 3.28
CA ALA A 106 -2.37 -2.35 4.17
C ALA A 106 -3.24 -1.26 4.81
N ILE A 107 -4.24 -0.73 4.10
CA ILE A 107 -5.24 0.19 4.67
C ILE A 107 -6.15 -0.56 5.65
N ASN A 108 -6.56 -1.79 5.35
CA ASN A 108 -7.34 -2.62 6.27
C ASN A 108 -6.58 -2.91 7.57
N ILE A 109 -5.27 -3.16 7.49
CA ILE A 109 -4.38 -3.30 8.66
C ILE A 109 -4.39 -2.02 9.49
N LEU A 110 -4.22 -0.85 8.88
CA LEU A 110 -4.30 0.44 9.59
C LEU A 110 -5.66 0.65 10.25
N GLY A 111 -6.74 0.26 9.58
CA GLY A 111 -8.11 0.32 10.14
C GLY A 111 -8.29 -0.53 11.40
N SER A 112 -7.63 -1.68 11.46
CA SER A 112 -7.62 -2.59 12.62
C SER A 112 -6.66 -2.12 13.72
N HIS A 113 -5.60 -1.38 13.37
CA HIS A 113 -4.56 -0.89 14.28
C HIS A 113 -4.45 0.64 14.22
N ARG A 114 -5.55 1.35 14.50
CA ARG A 114 -5.66 2.82 14.30
C ARG A 114 -4.53 3.65 14.93
N GLY A 115 -3.94 3.19 16.02
CA GLY A 115 -2.79 3.83 16.62
C GLY A 115 -1.54 3.88 15.73
N TRP A 116 -1.47 3.03 14.71
CA TRP A 116 -0.34 3.00 13.79
C TRP A 116 -0.38 4.10 12.74
N ILE A 117 -1.53 4.73 12.52
CA ILE A 117 -1.65 5.87 11.60
C ILE A 117 -0.68 7.00 11.98
N GLN A 118 -0.40 7.16 13.28
CA GLN A 118 0.56 8.16 13.79
C GLN A 118 2.04 7.83 13.46
N GLN A 119 2.30 6.64 12.96
CA GLN A 119 3.64 6.16 12.62
C GLN A 119 3.92 6.20 11.10
N LEU A 120 2.94 6.65 10.33
CA LEU A 120 3.08 6.79 8.89
C LEU A 120 4.10 7.88 8.55
N PRO A 121 4.90 7.70 7.50
CA PRO A 121 5.78 8.76 7.03
C PRO A 121 4.95 9.96 6.57
N HIS A 122 5.46 11.15 6.81
CA HIS A 122 4.85 12.37 6.29
C HIS A 122 4.75 12.30 4.77
N GLU A 123 3.72 12.92 4.23
CA GLU A 123 3.46 12.97 2.78
C GLU A 123 3.23 11.61 2.11
N CYS A 124 3.00 10.53 2.89
CA CYS A 124 2.58 9.28 2.29
C CYS A 124 1.15 9.41 1.70
N ILE A 125 0.86 8.57 0.73
CA ILE A 125 -0.41 8.57 0.00
C ILE A 125 -1.20 7.31 0.38
N LEU A 126 -2.41 7.49 0.91
CA LEU A 126 -3.37 6.41 1.11
C LEU A 126 -4.42 6.45 -0.01
N THR A 127 -4.80 5.28 -0.52
CA THR A 127 -5.77 5.19 -1.63
C THR A 127 -7.00 4.35 -1.28
N PRO A 128 -7.76 4.69 -0.22
CA PRO A 128 -8.89 3.89 0.22
C PRO A 128 -10.09 3.95 -0.74
N HIS A 129 -10.76 2.82 -0.91
CA HIS A 129 -12.17 2.83 -1.29
C HIS A 129 -13.04 3.09 -0.03
N LYS A 130 -14.33 3.34 -0.22
CA LYS A 130 -15.23 3.75 0.87
C LYS A 130 -15.21 2.83 2.12
N LYS A 131 -15.18 1.52 1.92
CA LYS A 131 -15.15 0.57 3.05
C LYS A 131 -13.82 0.62 3.83
N GLU A 132 -12.69 0.74 3.12
CA GLU A 132 -11.36 0.91 3.72
C GLU A 132 -11.28 2.24 4.48
N LEU A 133 -11.82 3.31 3.89
CA LEU A 133 -11.85 4.63 4.51
C LEU A 133 -12.57 4.61 5.87
N PHE A 134 -13.71 3.92 5.98
CA PHE A 134 -14.44 3.79 7.25
C PHE A 134 -13.65 3.05 8.34
N GLY A 135 -12.70 2.20 7.96
CA GLY A 135 -11.72 1.66 8.90
C GLY A 135 -10.87 2.75 9.55
N LEU A 136 -10.52 3.78 8.79
CA LEU A 136 -9.64 4.87 9.25
C LEU A 136 -10.40 5.96 10.04
N ILE A 137 -11.55 6.45 9.51
CA ILE A 137 -12.27 7.61 10.06
C ILE A 137 -13.55 7.27 10.84
N SER A 138 -13.95 5.99 10.90
CA SER A 138 -15.27 5.50 11.33
C SER A 138 -16.40 5.85 10.33
N SER A 139 -17.55 5.20 10.50
CA SER A 139 -18.72 5.47 9.65
C SER A 139 -19.23 6.90 9.83
N THR A 140 -19.74 7.46 8.75
CA THR A 140 -20.25 8.83 8.66
C THR A 140 -21.72 8.82 8.22
N ARG A 141 -22.45 9.90 8.48
CA ARG A 141 -23.88 10.01 8.13
C ARG A 141 -24.09 10.36 6.67
N ASN A 142 -23.16 11.06 6.05
CA ASN A 142 -23.24 11.55 4.68
C ASN A 142 -21.85 11.80 4.09
N CYS A 143 -21.79 12.05 2.79
CA CYS A 143 -20.54 12.30 2.06
C CYS A 143 -19.82 13.58 2.49
N TYR A 144 -20.52 14.58 2.98
CA TYR A 144 -19.89 15.81 3.49
C TYR A 144 -19.09 15.52 4.76
N GLU A 145 -19.71 14.86 5.73
CA GLU A 145 -19.02 14.43 6.97
C GLU A 145 -17.84 13.49 6.68
N GLU A 146 -17.98 12.62 5.66
CA GLU A 146 -16.92 11.73 5.20
C GLU A 146 -15.71 12.53 4.70
N LEU A 147 -15.95 13.55 3.86
CA LEU A 147 -14.89 14.39 3.33
C LEU A 147 -14.21 15.23 4.41
N GLU A 148 -14.98 15.85 5.31
CA GLU A 148 -14.44 16.65 6.41
C GLU A 148 -13.56 15.83 7.35
N ARG A 149 -14.02 14.65 7.78
CA ARG A 149 -13.20 13.77 8.64
C ARG A 149 -11.94 13.26 7.95
N THR A 150 -12.03 13.02 6.64
CA THR A 150 -10.86 12.60 5.87
C THR A 150 -9.86 13.74 5.75
N ARG A 151 -10.34 14.97 5.53
CA ARG A 151 -9.53 16.18 5.51
C ARG A 151 -8.84 16.43 6.85
N GLU A 152 -9.57 16.31 7.96
CA GLU A 152 -9.00 16.42 9.31
C GLU A 152 -7.89 15.39 9.54
N LEU A 153 -8.07 14.14 9.07
CA LEU A 153 -7.07 13.09 9.15
C LEU A 153 -5.82 13.44 8.32
N SER A 154 -5.99 13.93 7.10
CA SER A 154 -4.89 14.35 6.22
C SER A 154 -4.05 15.46 6.84
N ILE A 155 -4.69 16.51 7.36
CA ILE A 155 -4.03 17.63 8.05
C ILE A 155 -3.29 17.13 9.29
N LYS A 156 -3.98 16.37 10.15
CA LYS A 156 -3.45 15.91 11.44
C LYS A 156 -2.22 15.01 11.29
N GLN A 157 -2.21 14.16 10.27
CA GLN A 157 -1.14 13.18 10.05
C GLN A 157 -0.11 13.61 9.00
N ASN A 158 -0.33 14.75 8.34
CA ASN A 158 0.48 15.24 7.23
C ASN A 158 0.58 14.21 6.09
N ILE A 159 -0.57 13.70 5.63
CA ILE A 159 -0.68 12.67 4.60
C ILE A 159 -1.67 13.06 3.51
N TYR A 160 -1.53 12.44 2.32
CA TYR A 160 -2.49 12.55 1.23
C TYR A 160 -3.46 11.38 1.27
N ILE A 161 -4.76 11.61 1.04
CA ILE A 161 -5.74 10.53 0.94
C ILE A 161 -6.53 10.69 -0.35
N VAL A 162 -6.47 9.69 -1.22
CA VAL A 162 -7.22 9.58 -2.47
C VAL A 162 -8.41 8.66 -2.24
N ILE A 163 -9.59 9.22 -2.05
CA ILE A 163 -10.84 8.47 -1.86
C ILE A 163 -11.31 7.94 -3.22
N LYS A 164 -11.31 6.62 -3.40
CA LYS A 164 -11.73 5.97 -4.64
C LYS A 164 -13.27 5.83 -4.67
N GLY A 165 -13.91 6.29 -5.77
CA GLY A 165 -15.35 6.20 -5.98
C GLY A 165 -15.74 6.52 -7.42
N ALA A 166 -17.03 6.67 -7.69
CA ALA A 166 -17.49 7.16 -8.99
C ALA A 166 -16.92 8.56 -9.29
N TYR A 167 -16.76 9.36 -8.24
CA TYR A 167 -15.97 10.58 -8.24
C TYR A 167 -14.87 10.40 -7.21
N SER A 168 -13.62 10.60 -7.63
CA SER A 168 -12.49 10.58 -6.70
C SER A 168 -12.36 11.92 -6.01
N ALA A 169 -12.09 11.91 -4.71
CA ALA A 169 -11.75 13.11 -3.94
C ALA A 169 -10.33 12.94 -3.38
N ILE A 170 -9.59 14.04 -3.31
CA ILE A 170 -8.24 14.06 -2.75
C ILE A 170 -8.23 15.06 -1.60
N THR A 171 -7.78 14.62 -0.44
CA THR A 171 -7.49 15.49 0.70
C THR A 171 -5.98 15.56 0.90
N THR A 172 -5.50 16.73 1.29
CA THR A 172 -4.07 17.04 1.38
C THR A 172 -3.69 17.50 2.79
N PRO A 173 -2.40 17.57 3.14
CA PRO A 173 -1.94 18.15 4.40
C PRO A 173 -2.39 19.61 4.63
N GLU A 174 -2.65 20.36 3.55
CA GLU A 174 -3.14 21.74 3.60
C GLU A 174 -4.67 21.83 3.66
N GLY A 175 -5.38 20.73 3.42
CA GLY A 175 -6.85 20.66 3.46
C GLY A 175 -7.54 20.17 2.21
#